data_5e0c1d68f4524101cf29c479416410e2
#
_entry.id   5e0c1d68f4524101cf29c479416410e2
#
_cell.length_a   1.000
_cell.length_b   1.000
_cell.length_c   1.000
_cell.angle_alpha   90.00
_cell.angle_beta   90.00
_cell.angle_gamma   90.00
#
_symmetry.space_group_name_H-M   'P 1'
#
loop_
_entity.id
_entity.type
_entity.pdbx_description
1 polymer ?
#
loop_
_entity_poly.entity_id
_entity_poly.type
_entity_poly.pdbx_seq_one_letter_code
_entity_poly.pdbx_strand_id
1 'polypeptide(L)'
;KMLVTMETDHVVSYQYVDVSNRTASVDLKLTADHVPNVYITATLIKPHEVSNIPLTVAHGFQNVTVEDKNRKINVEVVAQKTVRSKTHQKVTVKAAPGSFVTLSAVDNGVLQISDFKTPDPYDYFYQKKALQVTAFDLYPLLFEEVRARLSSTGGDGDFEKDMARRINPLAAKRVKVV
;
A
#
# COMPACT_ATOMS: atom_id res chain seq x y z
N LYS A 1 21.34 -11.08 -10.24
CA LYS A 1 20.94 -9.71 -9.90
C LYS A 1 19.47 -9.68 -9.52
N MET A 2 19.12 -8.76 -8.68
CA MET A 2 17.75 -8.50 -8.23
C MET A 2 17.33 -7.13 -8.74
N LEU A 3 16.17 -7.05 -9.36
CA LEU A 3 15.51 -5.79 -9.68
C LEU A 3 14.68 -5.37 -8.47
N VAL A 4 14.91 -4.17 -7.96
CA VAL A 4 14.09 -3.55 -6.92
C VAL A 4 13.38 -2.36 -7.53
N THR A 5 12.06 -2.30 -7.37
CA THR A 5 11.23 -1.19 -7.82
C THR A 5 10.51 -0.56 -6.64
N MET A 6 10.31 0.73 -6.69
CA MET A 6 9.43 1.48 -5.81
C MET A 6 8.21 1.94 -6.61
N GLU A 7 7.02 1.58 -6.13
CA GLU A 7 5.79 1.63 -6.90
C GLU A 7 4.65 2.27 -6.09
N THR A 8 3.80 2.99 -6.81
CA THR A 8 2.52 3.51 -6.31
C THR A 8 1.41 3.14 -7.31
N ASP A 9 0.92 4.06 -8.09
CA ASP A 9 0.11 3.88 -9.30
C ASP A 9 0.97 3.63 -10.56
N HIS A 10 2.26 3.91 -10.46
CA HIS A 10 3.28 3.65 -11.47
C HIS A 10 4.60 3.29 -10.79
N VAL A 11 5.60 2.92 -11.59
CA VAL A 11 6.97 2.69 -11.11
C VAL A 11 7.65 4.04 -10.91
N VAL A 12 7.85 4.41 -9.64
CA VAL A 12 8.49 5.69 -9.26
C VAL A 12 10.00 5.62 -9.48
N SER A 13 10.62 4.51 -9.11
CA SER A 13 12.06 4.29 -9.33
C SER A 13 12.37 2.80 -9.40
N TYR A 14 13.51 2.48 -10.00
CA TYR A 14 14.03 1.12 -10.04
C TYR A 14 15.55 1.10 -9.94
N GLN A 15 16.07 -0.01 -9.46
CA GLN A 15 17.51 -0.25 -9.43
C GLN A 15 17.83 -1.74 -9.47
N TYR A 16 19.02 -2.06 -9.99
CA TYR A 16 19.56 -3.41 -9.97
C TYR A 16 20.55 -3.56 -8.83
N VAL A 17 20.34 -4.59 -8.02
CA VAL A 17 21.16 -4.88 -6.85
C VAL A 17 21.83 -6.24 -7.00
N ASP A 18 23.10 -6.33 -6.63
CA ASP A 18 23.79 -7.61 -6.60
C ASP A 18 23.42 -8.37 -5.33
N VAL A 19 23.15 -9.65 -5.50
CA VAL A 19 22.78 -10.55 -4.38
C VAL A 19 24.03 -11.34 -4.00
N SER A 20 24.43 -11.23 -2.74
CA SER A 20 25.54 -11.96 -2.14
C SER A 20 25.06 -12.76 -0.94
N ASN A 21 25.48 -14.01 -0.82
CA ASN A 21 25.12 -14.89 0.30
C ASN A 21 23.59 -14.95 0.57
N ARG A 22 22.79 -14.98 -0.52
CA ARG A 22 21.31 -15.00 -0.49
C ARG A 22 20.67 -13.74 0.09
N THR A 23 21.43 -12.66 0.24
CA THR A 23 20.96 -11.38 0.77
C THR A 23 21.33 -10.24 -0.16
N ALA A 24 20.54 -9.19 -0.13
CA ALA A 24 20.85 -7.92 -0.76
C ALA A 24 20.27 -6.80 0.13
N SER A 25 20.95 -5.67 0.17
CA SER A 25 20.49 -4.47 0.87
C SER A 25 20.41 -3.32 -0.10
N VAL A 26 19.41 -2.49 0.07
CA VAL A 26 19.16 -1.33 -0.76
C VAL A 26 18.64 -0.18 0.09
N ASP A 27 19.20 1.00 -0.13
CA ASP A 27 18.74 2.22 0.48
C ASP A 27 17.77 2.94 -0.46
N LEU A 28 16.57 3.23 0.04
CA LEU A 28 15.52 3.91 -0.71
C LEU A 28 15.17 5.23 -0.03
N LYS A 29 15.21 6.31 -0.80
CA LYS A 29 14.85 7.64 -0.32
C LYS A 29 13.34 7.84 -0.42
N LEU A 30 12.67 7.99 0.72
CA LEU A 30 11.26 8.35 0.80
C LEU A 30 11.10 9.88 0.90
N THR A 31 10.09 10.42 0.24
CA THR A 31 9.73 11.85 0.23
C THR A 31 8.26 12.04 0.60
N ALA A 32 7.85 13.27 0.82
CA ALA A 32 6.45 13.61 1.10
C ALA A 32 5.48 13.25 -0.04
N ASP A 33 5.98 13.08 -1.27
CA ASP A 33 5.17 12.67 -2.43
C ASP A 33 4.75 11.20 -2.37
N HIS A 34 5.44 10.42 -1.53
CA HIS A 34 5.15 9.00 -1.33
C HIS A 34 4.05 8.73 -0.29
N VAL A 35 3.47 9.76 0.29
CA VAL A 35 2.36 9.64 1.26
C VAL A 35 1.08 9.18 0.51
N PRO A 36 0.33 8.19 1.00
CA PRO A 36 0.42 7.57 2.34
C PRO A 36 1.29 6.32 2.39
N ASN A 37 1.63 5.73 1.27
CA ASN A 37 2.45 4.51 1.23
C ASN A 37 3.04 4.27 -0.16
N VAL A 38 4.12 3.52 -0.18
CA VAL A 38 4.72 2.95 -1.39
C VAL A 38 4.82 1.43 -1.26
N TYR A 39 4.93 0.77 -2.38
CA TYR A 39 5.27 -0.64 -2.46
C TYR A 39 6.70 -0.79 -2.95
N ILE A 40 7.47 -1.59 -2.25
CA ILE A 40 8.81 -2.00 -2.67
C ILE A 40 8.68 -3.41 -3.19
N THR A 41 8.97 -3.57 -4.45
CA THR A 41 8.90 -4.86 -5.13
C THR A 41 10.32 -5.34 -5.47
N ALA A 42 10.59 -6.59 -5.19
CA ALA A 42 11.87 -7.22 -5.49
C ALA A 42 11.65 -8.42 -6.40
N THR A 43 12.32 -8.41 -7.55
CA THR A 43 12.29 -9.50 -8.52
C THR A 43 13.70 -10.05 -8.71
N LEU A 44 13.91 -11.27 -8.28
CA LEU A 44 15.17 -11.99 -8.47
C LEU A 44 15.10 -12.82 -9.74
N ILE A 45 16.00 -12.55 -10.66
CA ILE A 45 16.14 -13.26 -11.91
C ILE A 45 17.42 -14.06 -11.84
N LYS A 46 17.33 -15.38 -11.86
CA LYS A 46 18.49 -16.26 -11.99
C LYS A 46 18.85 -16.34 -13.48
N PRO A 47 20.09 -15.97 -13.88
CA PRO A 47 20.51 -16.13 -15.26
C PRO A 47 20.46 -17.61 -15.66
N HIS A 48 20.14 -17.85 -16.92
CA HIS A 48 20.24 -19.17 -17.51
C HIS A 48 21.74 -19.48 -17.71
N GLU A 49 22.33 -20.12 -16.74
CA GLU A 49 23.63 -20.74 -16.92
C GLU A 49 23.44 -22.05 -17.70
N VAL A 50 24.47 -22.46 -18.42
CA VAL A 50 24.56 -23.61 -19.33
C VAL A 50 24.09 -24.96 -18.73
N SER A 51 23.72 -25.03 -17.49
CA SER A 51 23.13 -26.19 -16.82
C SER A 51 21.61 -26.14 -16.88
N ASN A 52 21.01 -26.83 -17.79
CA ASN A 52 19.62 -27.36 -17.89
C ASN A 52 18.54 -26.95 -16.88
N ILE A 53 18.73 -25.90 -16.08
CA ILE A 53 17.75 -25.41 -15.10
C ILE A 53 16.98 -24.26 -15.77
N PRO A 54 15.66 -24.36 -15.89
CA PRO A 54 14.86 -23.30 -16.47
C PRO A 54 15.04 -21.99 -15.68
N LEU A 55 14.90 -20.86 -16.37
CA LEU A 55 14.94 -19.55 -15.74
C LEU A 55 13.99 -19.52 -14.55
N THR A 56 14.52 -19.19 -13.38
CA THR A 56 13.74 -19.08 -12.16
C THR A 56 13.59 -17.62 -11.79
N VAL A 57 12.37 -17.15 -11.69
CA VAL A 57 12.02 -15.82 -11.21
C VAL A 57 11.38 -15.95 -9.83
N ALA A 58 11.91 -15.23 -8.87
CA ALA A 58 11.28 -15.07 -7.56
C ALA A 58 10.87 -13.63 -7.40
N HIS A 59 9.65 -13.42 -6.94
CA HIS A 59 9.03 -12.10 -6.81
C HIS A 59 8.44 -11.93 -5.42
N GLY A 60 8.64 -10.76 -4.84
CA GLY A 60 8.07 -10.38 -3.55
C GLY A 60 7.86 -8.89 -3.47
N PHE A 61 6.92 -8.45 -2.63
CA PHE A 61 6.68 -7.04 -2.38
C PHE A 61 6.36 -6.77 -0.92
N GLN A 62 6.66 -5.54 -0.50
CA GLN A 62 6.38 -5.04 0.84
C GLN A 62 5.74 -3.65 0.74
N ASN A 63 4.68 -3.44 1.50
CA ASN A 63 4.13 -2.11 1.68
C ASN A 63 4.93 -1.36 2.74
N VAL A 64 5.26 -0.10 2.45
CA VAL A 64 5.91 0.83 3.37
C VAL A 64 5.00 2.04 3.56
N THR A 65 4.53 2.26 4.78
CA THR A 65 3.73 3.42 5.13
C THR A 65 4.63 4.64 5.27
N VAL A 66 4.20 5.76 4.69
CA VAL A 66 4.91 7.03 4.73
C VAL A 66 4.00 8.08 5.35
N GLU A 67 4.43 8.67 6.45
CA GLU A 67 3.70 9.73 7.15
C GLU A 67 4.40 11.06 7.00
N ASP A 68 3.64 12.10 6.73
CA ASP A 68 4.11 13.48 6.76
C ASP A 68 3.36 14.25 7.86
N LYS A 69 4.05 14.48 8.98
CA LYS A 69 3.49 15.18 10.14
C LYS A 69 3.07 16.61 9.83
N ASN A 70 3.66 17.24 8.80
CA ASN A 70 3.32 18.60 8.41
C ASN A 70 1.93 18.70 7.76
N ARG A 71 1.37 17.60 7.32
CA ARG A 71 0.02 17.53 6.74
C ARG A 71 -1.10 17.40 7.79
N LYS A 72 -0.74 17.19 9.06
CA LYS A 72 -1.69 17.13 10.17
C LYS A 72 -1.69 18.45 10.92
N ILE A 73 -2.79 19.19 10.77
CA ILE A 73 -2.99 20.47 11.47
C ILE A 73 -3.58 20.19 12.84
N ASN A 74 -2.97 20.73 13.88
CA ASN A 74 -3.51 20.61 15.22
C ASN A 74 -4.60 21.67 15.44
N VAL A 75 -5.76 21.22 15.89
CA VAL A 75 -6.90 22.08 16.25
C VAL A 75 -7.29 21.80 17.69
N GLU A 76 -7.28 22.83 18.53
CA GLU A 76 -7.69 22.74 19.91
C GLU A 76 -9.04 23.44 20.09
N VAL A 77 -10.00 22.71 20.69
CA VAL A 77 -11.33 23.25 21.02
C VAL A 77 -11.43 23.40 22.52
N VAL A 78 -11.62 24.63 22.97
CA VAL A 78 -11.79 24.96 24.38
C VAL A 78 -13.26 25.36 24.63
N ALA A 79 -13.98 24.51 25.39
CA ALA A 79 -15.36 24.70 25.75
C ALA A 79 -15.60 24.14 27.14
N GLN A 80 -16.73 24.51 27.79
CA GLN A 80 -17.15 23.92 29.05
C GLN A 80 -17.58 22.45 28.84
N LYS A 81 -17.14 21.57 29.72
CA LYS A 81 -17.46 20.13 29.64
C LYS A 81 -18.95 19.81 29.76
N THR A 82 -19.66 20.59 30.61
CA THR A 82 -21.09 20.40 30.87
C THR A 82 -21.74 21.73 30.82
N VAL A 83 -22.82 21.86 30.09
CA VAL A 83 -23.57 23.08 29.91
C VAL A 83 -25.07 22.81 30.05
N ARG A 84 -25.85 23.80 30.44
CA ARG A 84 -27.29 23.70 30.46
C ARG A 84 -27.88 24.11 29.13
N SER A 85 -28.98 23.49 28.75
CA SER A 85 -29.73 23.89 27.55
C SER A 85 -30.21 25.37 27.67
N LYS A 86 -30.41 26.03 26.53
CA LYS A 86 -30.88 27.43 26.40
C LYS A 86 -29.99 28.48 27.10
N THR A 87 -28.68 28.21 27.19
CA THR A 87 -27.70 29.17 27.73
C THR A 87 -26.66 29.51 26.63
N HIS A 88 -26.17 30.76 26.68
CA HIS A 88 -25.08 31.16 25.78
C HIS A 88 -23.79 30.54 26.24
N GLN A 89 -23.08 29.93 25.28
CA GLN A 89 -21.79 29.29 25.53
C GLN A 89 -20.70 29.93 24.67
N LYS A 90 -19.54 30.12 25.27
CA LYS A 90 -18.35 30.57 24.56
C LYS A 90 -17.49 29.37 24.21
N VAL A 91 -17.29 29.16 22.93
CA VAL A 91 -16.35 28.14 22.39
C VAL A 91 -15.19 28.85 21.76
N THR A 92 -13.99 28.46 22.13
CA THR A 92 -12.76 29.01 21.55
C THR A 92 -12.08 27.90 20.75
N VAL A 93 -11.79 28.19 19.47
CA VAL A 93 -11.04 27.30 18.59
C VAL A 93 -9.66 27.89 18.34
N LYS A 94 -8.61 27.11 18.58
CA LYS A 94 -7.24 27.50 18.28
C LYS A 94 -6.72 26.62 17.16
N ALA A 95 -6.23 27.22 16.09
CA ALA A 95 -5.65 26.56 14.93
C ALA A 95 -4.47 27.38 14.40
N ALA A 96 -3.71 26.84 13.48
CA ALA A 96 -2.62 27.56 12.82
C ALA A 96 -3.16 28.81 12.07
N PRO A 97 -2.40 29.91 11.99
CA PRO A 97 -2.80 31.10 11.25
C PRO A 97 -3.15 30.76 9.78
N GLY A 98 -4.27 31.32 9.30
CA GLY A 98 -4.73 31.09 7.92
C GLY A 98 -5.52 29.77 7.73
N SER A 99 -5.74 28.98 8.78
CA SER A 99 -6.55 27.76 8.70
C SER A 99 -8.03 28.09 8.59
N PHE A 100 -8.74 27.31 7.78
CA PHE A 100 -10.21 27.29 7.76
C PHE A 100 -10.69 26.16 8.65
N VAL A 101 -11.65 26.46 9.54
CA VAL A 101 -12.16 25.49 10.52
C VAL A 101 -13.68 25.41 10.39
N THR A 102 -14.21 24.21 10.36
CA THR A 102 -15.64 23.94 10.50
C THR A 102 -15.93 23.56 11.94
N LEU A 103 -16.88 24.23 12.57
CA LEU A 103 -17.32 23.95 13.92
C LEU A 103 -18.79 23.48 13.92
N SER A 104 -19.06 22.36 14.56
CA SER A 104 -20.41 21.86 14.80
C SER A 104 -20.65 21.61 16.29
N ALA A 105 -21.84 21.83 16.75
CA ALA A 105 -22.28 21.50 18.10
C ALA A 105 -23.45 20.51 18.01
N VAL A 106 -23.24 19.32 18.56
CA VAL A 106 -24.23 18.23 18.51
C VAL A 106 -24.54 17.80 19.96
N ASP A 107 -25.82 17.53 20.24
CA ASP A 107 -26.24 17.00 21.53
C ASP A 107 -25.62 15.62 21.80
N ASN A 108 -25.07 15.45 23.01
CA ASN A 108 -24.41 14.22 23.40
C ASN A 108 -25.34 12.98 23.38
N GLY A 109 -26.62 13.18 23.70
CA GLY A 109 -27.61 12.10 23.65
C GLY A 109 -27.82 11.59 22.23
N VAL A 110 -27.85 12.49 21.24
CA VAL A 110 -27.92 12.12 19.81
C VAL A 110 -26.70 11.34 19.39
N LEU A 111 -25.48 11.75 19.79
CA LEU A 111 -24.25 11.06 19.48
C LEU A 111 -24.22 9.64 20.06
N GLN A 112 -24.71 9.46 21.28
CA GLN A 112 -24.79 8.15 21.95
C GLN A 112 -25.76 7.19 21.25
N ILE A 113 -26.92 7.68 20.82
CA ILE A 113 -27.92 6.85 20.14
C ILE A 113 -27.44 6.45 18.71
N SER A 114 -26.77 7.36 18.04
CA SER A 114 -26.33 7.15 16.64
C SER A 114 -25.01 6.42 16.49
N ASP A 115 -24.28 6.15 17.59
CA ASP A 115 -22.89 5.67 17.61
C ASP A 115 -21.97 6.49 16.67
N PHE A 116 -22.26 7.77 16.55
CA PHE A 116 -21.54 8.67 15.66
C PHE A 116 -20.13 8.93 16.18
N LYS A 117 -19.14 8.63 15.36
CA LYS A 117 -17.73 8.98 15.62
C LYS A 117 -17.35 10.15 14.72
N THR A 118 -16.72 11.17 15.31
CA THR A 118 -16.17 12.27 14.51
C THR A 118 -15.17 11.72 13.51
N PRO A 119 -15.38 11.90 12.20
CA PRO A 119 -14.42 11.43 11.20
C PRO A 119 -13.10 12.17 11.34
N ASP A 120 -12.00 11.45 11.18
CA ASP A 120 -10.67 12.03 11.05
C ASP A 120 -10.39 12.27 9.54
N PRO A 121 -10.35 13.53 9.09
CA PRO A 121 -10.08 13.83 7.69
C PRO A 121 -8.68 13.36 7.24
N TYR A 122 -7.70 13.38 8.14
CA TYR A 122 -6.35 12.92 7.81
C TYR A 122 -6.36 11.43 7.48
N ASP A 123 -6.95 10.60 8.32
CA ASP A 123 -7.04 9.16 8.10
C ASP A 123 -7.86 8.82 6.85
N TYR A 124 -8.86 9.62 6.54
CA TYR A 124 -9.67 9.44 5.33
C TYR A 124 -8.88 9.72 4.04
N PHE A 125 -8.18 10.86 3.97
CA PHE A 125 -7.46 11.27 2.75
C PHE A 125 -6.13 10.53 2.58
N TYR A 126 -5.49 10.11 3.68
CA TYR A 126 -4.21 9.43 3.69
C TYR A 126 -4.32 7.95 4.05
N GLN A 127 -5.48 7.35 3.81
CA GLN A 127 -5.63 5.89 3.92
C GLN A 127 -4.73 5.16 2.93
N LYS A 128 -4.32 3.95 3.30
CA LYS A 128 -3.47 3.09 2.48
C LYS A 128 -4.03 2.89 1.08
N LYS A 129 -3.26 3.23 0.07
CA LYS A 129 -3.57 2.97 -1.35
C LYS A 129 -3.12 1.57 -1.75
N ALA A 130 -3.90 0.93 -2.62
CA ALA A 130 -3.53 -0.35 -3.20
C ALA A 130 -2.45 -0.17 -4.28
N LEU A 131 -1.62 -1.20 -4.47
CA LEU A 131 -0.69 -1.26 -5.60
C LEU A 131 -1.50 -1.35 -6.90
N GLN A 132 -1.22 -0.46 -7.84
CA GLN A 132 -1.89 -0.42 -9.16
C GLN A 132 -0.99 -0.92 -10.29
N VAL A 133 0.30 -1.11 -10.03
CA VAL A 133 1.24 -1.65 -11.00
C VAL A 133 1.00 -3.15 -11.16
N THR A 134 0.86 -3.59 -12.41
CA THR A 134 0.74 -5.00 -12.76
C THR A 134 2.04 -5.46 -13.40
N ALA A 135 2.66 -6.48 -12.82
CA ALA A 135 3.86 -7.10 -13.37
C ALA A 135 3.46 -8.27 -14.29
N PHE A 136 4.06 -8.34 -15.46
CA PHE A 136 3.89 -9.43 -16.41
C PHE A 136 5.23 -10.11 -16.65
N ASP A 137 5.24 -11.45 -16.58
CA ASP A 137 6.36 -12.26 -17.04
C ASP A 137 6.08 -12.73 -18.46
N LEU A 138 6.88 -12.26 -19.42
CA LEU A 138 6.77 -12.64 -20.82
C LEU A 138 7.57 -13.91 -21.16
N TYR A 139 8.40 -14.39 -20.25
CA TYR A 139 9.31 -15.51 -20.51
C TYR A 139 8.58 -16.80 -20.93
N PRO A 140 7.47 -17.19 -20.27
CA PRO A 140 6.70 -18.37 -20.68
C PRO A 140 6.05 -18.25 -22.06
N LEU A 141 5.92 -17.01 -22.58
CA LEU A 141 5.38 -16.76 -23.91
C LEU A 141 6.47 -16.86 -25.01
N LEU A 142 7.72 -16.58 -24.64
CA LEU A 142 8.84 -16.59 -25.56
C LEU A 142 9.49 -17.99 -25.70
N PHE A 143 9.36 -18.83 -24.69
CA PHE A 143 9.99 -20.13 -24.63
C PHE A 143 8.96 -21.23 -24.34
N GLU A 144 8.40 -21.82 -25.39
CA GLU A 144 7.41 -22.91 -25.29
C GLU A 144 7.96 -24.16 -24.59
N GLU A 145 9.27 -24.44 -24.70
CA GLU A 145 9.91 -25.55 -24.00
C GLU A 145 9.79 -25.46 -22.47
N VAL A 146 9.80 -24.27 -21.93
CA VAL A 146 9.59 -24.03 -20.49
C VAL A 146 8.15 -24.37 -20.10
N ARG A 147 7.20 -24.06 -20.97
CA ARG A 147 5.78 -24.36 -20.78
C ARG A 147 5.50 -25.85 -20.76
N ALA A 148 6.09 -26.60 -21.69
CA ALA A 148 5.93 -28.06 -21.78
C ALA A 148 6.49 -28.79 -20.54
N ARG A 149 7.63 -28.35 -20.01
CA ARG A 149 8.22 -28.94 -18.79
C ARG A 149 7.43 -28.62 -17.54
N LEU A 150 6.83 -27.46 -17.46
CA LEU A 150 5.99 -27.06 -16.33
C LEU A 150 4.64 -27.79 -16.33
N SER A 151 4.10 -28.10 -17.50
CA SER A 151 2.85 -28.88 -17.63
C SER A 151 3.01 -30.37 -17.35
N SER A 152 4.24 -30.90 -17.49
CA SER A 152 4.49 -32.34 -17.28
C SER A 152 4.75 -32.74 -15.83
N THR A 153 4.96 -31.81 -14.92
CA THR A 153 5.33 -32.07 -13.51
C THR A 153 4.21 -31.93 -12.50
N GLY A 154 3.00 -31.60 -12.93
CA GLY A 154 1.91 -31.46 -11.94
C GLY A 154 0.56 -31.58 -12.58
N GLY A 155 -0.25 -32.47 -12.07
CA GLY A 155 -1.62 -32.70 -12.52
C GLY A 155 -2.43 -31.41 -12.59
N ASP A 156 -3.17 -31.38 -13.65
CA ASP A 156 -4.49 -30.81 -13.88
C ASP A 156 -4.92 -29.56 -13.08
N GLY A 157 -4.93 -28.43 -13.74
CA GLY A 157 -5.79 -27.27 -13.39
C GLY A 157 -5.33 -26.33 -12.28
N ASP A 158 -4.57 -26.76 -11.30
CA ASP A 158 -4.14 -25.92 -10.18
C ASP A 158 -2.89 -25.08 -10.51
N PHE A 159 -2.11 -25.52 -11.48
CA PHE A 159 -0.86 -24.85 -11.84
C PHE A 159 -1.09 -23.50 -12.54
N GLU A 160 -2.10 -23.42 -13.41
CA GLU A 160 -2.43 -22.15 -14.09
C GLU A 160 -2.96 -21.11 -13.09
N LYS A 161 -3.71 -21.56 -12.08
CA LYS A 161 -4.16 -20.74 -10.96
C LYS A 161 -3.01 -20.32 -10.05
N ASP A 162 -2.05 -21.21 -9.83
CA ASP A 162 -0.89 -20.93 -8.97
C ASP A 162 0.12 -20.02 -9.67
N MET A 163 0.31 -20.14 -10.99
CA MET A 163 1.07 -19.19 -11.79
C MET A 163 0.40 -17.82 -11.84
N ALA A 164 -0.91 -17.76 -12.04
CA ALA A 164 -1.64 -16.50 -11.98
C ALA A 164 -1.53 -15.84 -10.61
N ARG A 165 -1.48 -16.60 -9.51
CA ARG A 165 -1.23 -16.10 -8.15
C ARG A 165 0.21 -15.62 -7.96
N ARG A 166 1.20 -16.27 -8.57
CA ARG A 166 2.62 -15.89 -8.50
C ARG A 166 2.91 -14.63 -9.30
N ILE A 167 2.28 -14.48 -10.46
CA ILE A 167 2.44 -13.32 -11.35
C ILE A 167 1.64 -12.12 -10.82
N ASN A 168 0.49 -12.37 -10.18
CA ASN A 168 -0.32 -11.32 -9.60
C ASN A 168 -0.77 -11.69 -8.17
N PRO A 169 0.09 -11.53 -7.17
CA PRO A 169 -0.23 -11.84 -5.78
C PRO A 169 -1.40 -11.02 -5.23
N LEU A 170 -1.79 -9.93 -5.89
CA LEU A 170 -2.97 -9.12 -5.53
C LEU A 170 -4.28 -9.70 -6.06
N ALA A 171 -4.26 -10.50 -7.12
CA ALA A 171 -5.45 -11.18 -7.61
C ALA A 171 -6.02 -12.17 -6.58
N ALA A 172 -5.19 -12.68 -5.67
CA ALA A 172 -5.59 -13.57 -4.58
C ALA A 172 -6.25 -12.85 -3.40
N LYS A 173 -6.13 -11.53 -3.30
CA LYS A 173 -6.73 -10.69 -2.25
C LYS A 173 -7.79 -9.74 -2.81
N ARG A 174 -8.77 -10.26 -3.51
CA ARG A 174 -10.04 -9.54 -3.65
C ARG A 174 -10.71 -9.53 -2.28
N VAL A 175 -10.49 -8.48 -1.52
CA VAL A 175 -11.32 -8.16 -0.37
C VAL A 175 -12.72 -7.91 -0.94
N LYS A 176 -13.67 -8.77 -0.61
CA LYS A 176 -15.08 -8.46 -0.77
C LYS A 176 -15.35 -7.26 0.13
N VAL A 177 -15.53 -6.10 -0.46
CA VAL A 177 -16.18 -4.98 0.22
C VAL A 177 -17.65 -5.38 0.30
N VAL A 178 -18.12 -5.65 1.51
CA VAL A 178 -19.54 -5.79 1.84
C VAL A 178 -20.09 -4.42 2.09
#